data_c7c334f9c943578228714e79423cec46
#
_entry.id   c7c334f9c943578228714e79423cec46
#
_cell.length_a   1.000
_cell.length_b   1.000
_cell.length_c   1.000
_cell.angle_alpha   90.00
_cell.angle_beta   90.00
_cell.angle_gamma   90.00
#
_symmetry.space_group_name_H-M   'P 1'
#
loop_
_entity.id
_entity.type
_entity.pdbx_description
1 polymer ?
#
loop_
_entity_poly.entity_id
_entity_poly.type
_entity_poly.pdbx_seq_one_letter_code
_entity_poly.pdbx_strand_id
1 'polypeptide(L)'
;DKMLTDPVRSVSRIYRDTRGNRSKIKYRENMWLMLRRYKKEYPSAPFFYFEFYPNSFGYGLAFWTWKQSAFKEVHNLIIEHPGRWLDAVDACKQAGLTYNARDNYKKDMYPDAPKEIKPYLSAKNMEFSYSSFDMNRINSPSLIDELKLAFDLARPMYSFWADAYDNMLDKGIIKPEDAIR
;
A
#
# COMPACT_ATOMS: atom_id res chain seq x y z
N ASP A 1 -16.01 -2.79 -9.07
CA ASP A 1 -14.79 -2.29 -8.44
C ASP A 1 -15.13 -1.12 -7.51
N LYS A 2 -14.69 -1.21 -6.26
CA LYS A 2 -15.01 -0.23 -5.20
C LYS A 2 -13.97 0.91 -5.13
N MET A 3 -13.13 1.03 -6.16
CA MET A 3 -12.07 2.05 -6.25
C MET A 3 -12.65 3.45 -6.40
N LEU A 4 -12.18 4.38 -5.57
CA LEU A 4 -12.55 5.79 -5.66
C LEU A 4 -11.82 6.44 -6.84
N THR A 5 -12.57 6.99 -7.80
CA THR A 5 -12.04 7.66 -8.99
C THR A 5 -12.17 9.20 -8.94
N ASP A 6 -12.68 9.77 -7.84
CA ASP A 6 -12.81 11.21 -7.64
C ASP A 6 -11.43 11.85 -7.42
N PRO A 7 -10.93 12.70 -8.35
CA PRO A 7 -9.60 13.30 -8.24
C PRO A 7 -9.45 14.17 -6.98
N VAL A 8 -10.49 14.89 -6.57
CA VAL A 8 -10.45 15.78 -5.40
C VAL A 8 -10.21 15.00 -4.11
N ARG A 9 -10.74 13.78 -4.02
CA ARG A 9 -10.59 12.90 -2.85
C ARG A 9 -9.34 12.04 -2.90
N SER A 10 -8.75 11.88 -4.09
CA SER A 10 -7.56 11.06 -4.33
C SER A 10 -6.27 11.84 -4.11
N VAL A 11 -6.27 13.16 -4.30
CA VAL A 11 -5.08 14.01 -4.13
C VAL A 11 -4.99 14.51 -2.69
N SER A 12 -3.77 14.54 -2.15
CA SER A 12 -3.49 15.09 -0.83
C SER A 12 -3.75 16.60 -0.78
N ARG A 13 -4.14 17.10 0.39
CA ARG A 13 -4.21 18.55 0.63
C ARG A 13 -2.81 19.10 0.84
N ILE A 14 -2.56 20.33 0.39
CA ILE A 14 -1.29 21.05 0.60
C ILE A 14 -1.04 21.38 2.08
N TYR A 15 -2.11 21.50 2.87
CA TYR A 15 -2.01 21.80 4.30
C TYR A 15 -1.65 20.56 5.10
N ARG A 16 -0.69 20.72 6.01
CA ARG A 16 -0.36 19.70 7.02
C ARG A 16 -1.46 19.64 8.08
N ASP A 17 -1.77 18.45 8.58
CA ASP A 17 -2.58 18.33 9.79
C ASP A 17 -1.75 18.76 11.01
N THR A 18 -2.11 19.89 11.59
CA THR A 18 -1.41 20.47 12.74
C THR A 18 -2.04 20.09 14.09
N ARG A 19 -3.13 19.33 14.07
CA ARG A 19 -3.76 18.81 15.29
C ARG A 19 -2.80 17.82 15.97
N GLY A 20 -2.36 18.16 17.17
CA GLY A 20 -1.41 17.31 17.92
C GLY A 20 0.06 17.41 17.47
N ASN A 21 0.41 18.23 16.48
CA ASN A 21 1.79 18.45 16.04
C ASN A 21 2.34 19.77 16.58
N ARG A 22 3.51 19.72 17.22
CA ARG A 22 4.22 20.91 17.74
C ARG A 22 4.86 21.76 16.63
N SER A 23 4.91 21.25 15.39
CA SER A 23 5.50 21.98 14.26
C SER A 23 4.60 23.14 13.81
N LYS A 24 5.19 24.33 13.68
CA LYS A 24 4.52 25.53 13.13
C LYS A 24 4.42 25.52 11.60
N ILE A 25 4.97 24.50 10.92
CA ILE A 25 4.98 24.38 9.46
C ILE A 25 3.58 24.06 8.99
N LYS A 26 2.95 24.98 8.26
CA LYS A 26 1.56 24.87 7.80
C LYS A 26 1.40 23.99 6.56
N TYR A 27 2.41 23.92 5.72
CA TYR A 27 2.38 23.23 4.43
C TYR A 27 3.13 21.90 4.50
N ARG A 28 2.75 20.98 3.60
CA ARG A 28 3.46 19.72 3.41
C ARG A 28 4.68 19.94 2.51
N GLU A 29 5.69 19.13 2.71
CA GLU A 29 6.87 19.07 1.84
C GLU A 29 6.66 18.10 0.67
N ASN A 30 5.63 17.25 0.74
CA ASN A 30 5.30 16.27 -0.28
C ASN A 30 3.81 16.31 -0.62
N MET A 31 3.50 15.90 -1.83
CA MET A 31 2.13 15.69 -2.30
C MET A 31 2.00 14.26 -2.78
N TRP A 32 0.80 13.69 -2.63
CA TRP A 32 0.51 12.35 -3.10
C TRP A 32 -0.89 12.25 -3.70
N LEU A 33 -1.02 11.28 -4.59
CA LEU A 33 -2.29 10.79 -5.11
C LEU A 33 -2.45 9.33 -4.65
N MET A 34 -3.65 8.96 -4.21
CA MET A 34 -3.97 7.59 -3.82
C MET A 34 -5.20 7.11 -4.58
N LEU A 35 -5.08 5.94 -5.20
CA LEU A 35 -6.19 5.18 -5.76
C LEU A 35 -6.54 4.08 -4.77
N ARG A 36 -7.70 4.23 -4.12
CA ARG A 36 -8.14 3.34 -3.03
C ARG A 36 -9.66 3.22 -2.97
N ARG A 37 -10.17 2.25 -2.25
CA ARG A 37 -11.58 2.19 -1.86
C ARG A 37 -11.95 3.40 -0.98
N TYR A 38 -13.23 3.80 -0.96
CA TYR A 38 -13.66 4.97 -0.18
C TYR A 38 -13.40 4.77 1.32
N LYS A 39 -12.54 5.61 1.90
CA LYS A 39 -11.99 5.44 3.25
C LYS A 39 -13.06 5.30 4.34
N LYS A 40 -14.21 5.97 4.24
CA LYS A 40 -15.27 5.91 5.26
C LYS A 40 -15.93 4.53 5.33
N GLU A 41 -16.01 3.83 4.21
CA GLU A 41 -16.59 2.49 4.13
C GLU A 41 -15.52 1.40 4.24
N TYR A 42 -14.31 1.69 3.78
CA TYR A 42 -13.19 0.76 3.69
C TYR A 42 -11.93 1.34 4.36
N PRO A 43 -11.91 1.45 5.71
CA PRO A 43 -10.74 1.97 6.42
C PRO A 43 -9.53 1.05 6.27
N SER A 44 -8.37 1.62 6.04
CA SER A 44 -7.11 0.86 5.88
C SER A 44 -7.08 -0.17 4.74
N ALA A 45 -7.93 -0.02 3.73
CA ALA A 45 -7.87 -0.86 2.53
C ALA A 45 -6.54 -0.68 1.77
N PRO A 46 -6.06 -1.70 1.05
CA PRO A 46 -4.90 -1.56 0.18
C PRO A 46 -5.13 -0.49 -0.89
N PHE A 47 -4.05 0.13 -1.35
CA PHE A 47 -4.12 1.25 -2.28
C PHE A 47 -2.89 1.32 -3.19
N PHE A 48 -3.08 1.88 -4.39
CA PHE A 48 -2.00 2.39 -5.22
C PHE A 48 -1.74 3.85 -4.88
N TYR A 49 -0.49 4.29 -5.05
CA TYR A 49 -0.13 5.67 -4.83
C TYR A 49 0.94 6.16 -5.80
N PHE A 50 0.95 7.46 -5.99
CA PHE A 50 2.04 8.23 -6.54
C PHE A 50 2.32 9.37 -5.58
N GLU A 51 3.57 9.61 -5.21
CA GLU A 51 3.97 10.73 -4.36
C GLU A 51 5.21 11.43 -4.91
N PHE A 52 5.33 12.72 -4.65
CA PHE A 52 6.51 13.48 -4.99
C PHE A 52 6.90 14.46 -3.87
N TYR A 53 8.20 14.66 -3.79
CA TYR A 53 8.91 15.59 -2.94
C TYR A 53 9.64 16.62 -3.82
N PRO A 54 10.26 17.69 -3.26
CA PRO A 54 11.00 18.67 -4.07
C PRO A 54 12.13 18.08 -4.93
N ASN A 55 12.71 16.94 -4.53
CA ASN A 55 13.88 16.33 -5.16
C ASN A 55 13.74 14.83 -5.49
N SER A 56 12.55 14.27 -5.33
CA SER A 56 12.30 12.86 -5.62
C SER A 56 10.83 12.60 -5.86
N PHE A 57 10.52 11.49 -6.53
CA PHE A 57 9.17 10.95 -6.61
C PHE A 57 9.19 9.44 -6.45
N GLY A 58 8.04 8.88 -6.12
CA GLY A 58 7.86 7.46 -6.03
C GLY A 58 6.42 7.03 -6.31
N TYR A 59 6.24 5.77 -6.62
CA TYR A 59 4.92 5.16 -6.80
C TYR A 59 4.94 3.70 -6.42
N GLY A 60 3.77 3.16 -6.20
CA GLY A 60 3.63 1.76 -5.85
C GLY A 60 2.27 1.40 -5.33
N LEU A 61 2.22 0.31 -4.60
CA LEU A 61 1.04 -0.11 -3.88
C LEU A 61 1.42 -0.48 -2.45
N ALA A 62 0.49 -0.24 -1.52
CA ALA A 62 0.73 -0.48 -0.10
C ALA A 62 -0.51 -1.01 0.60
N PHE A 63 -0.27 -1.79 1.65
CA PHE A 63 -1.28 -2.21 2.58
C PHE A 63 -0.80 -1.89 4.00
N TRP A 64 -1.35 -0.83 4.57
CA TRP A 64 -1.04 -0.35 5.91
C TRP A 64 -2.27 -0.36 6.78
N THR A 65 -2.17 -1.01 7.92
CA THR A 65 -3.23 -0.98 8.92
C THR A 65 -2.67 -0.59 10.28
N TRP A 66 -3.41 0.24 11.01
CA TRP A 66 -3.11 0.57 12.40
C TRP A 66 -3.44 -0.59 13.35
N LYS A 67 -4.30 -1.53 12.91
CA LYS A 67 -4.70 -2.70 13.69
C LYS A 67 -3.80 -3.88 13.34
N GLN A 68 -2.66 -3.99 14.02
CA GLN A 68 -1.63 -5.00 13.71
C GLN A 68 -2.18 -6.44 13.71
N SER A 69 -3.16 -6.75 14.59
CA SER A 69 -3.79 -8.08 14.62
C SER A 69 -4.52 -8.42 13.33
N ALA A 70 -5.00 -7.43 12.58
CA ALA A 70 -5.66 -7.63 11.30
C ALA A 70 -4.68 -8.14 10.23
N PHE A 71 -3.41 -7.71 10.27
CA PHE A 71 -2.41 -8.12 9.29
C PHE A 71 -2.09 -9.62 9.31
N LYS A 72 -2.48 -10.33 10.38
CA LYS A 72 -2.42 -11.80 10.44
C LYS A 72 -3.28 -12.47 9.36
N GLU A 73 -4.37 -11.82 8.92
CA GLU A 73 -5.19 -12.35 7.81
C GLU A 73 -4.42 -12.35 6.48
N VAL A 74 -3.56 -11.36 6.26
CA VAL A 74 -2.64 -11.36 5.11
C VAL A 74 -1.67 -12.53 5.21
N HIS A 75 -1.08 -12.74 6.39
CA HIS A 75 -0.15 -13.87 6.62
C HIS A 75 -0.84 -15.22 6.42
N ASN A 76 -2.07 -15.39 6.95
CA ASN A 76 -2.85 -16.60 6.76
C ASN A 76 -3.08 -16.88 5.28
N LEU A 77 -3.50 -15.87 4.51
CA LEU A 77 -3.75 -16.02 3.08
C LEU A 77 -2.47 -16.35 2.30
N ILE A 78 -1.31 -15.79 2.70
CA ILE A 78 0.00 -16.14 2.12
C ILE A 78 0.33 -17.62 2.36
N ILE A 79 0.06 -18.12 3.57
CA ILE A 79 0.32 -19.52 3.94
C ILE A 79 -0.63 -20.47 3.22
N GLU A 80 -1.89 -20.10 3.08
CA GLU A 80 -2.92 -20.89 2.38
C GLU A 80 -2.68 -20.93 0.86
N HIS A 81 -2.16 -19.84 0.27
CA HIS A 81 -1.99 -19.69 -1.17
C HIS A 81 -0.58 -19.20 -1.54
N PRO A 82 0.50 -19.94 -1.18
CA PRO A 82 1.87 -19.47 -1.37
C PRO A 82 2.25 -19.24 -2.84
N GLY A 83 1.76 -20.09 -3.75
CA GLY A 83 2.01 -19.92 -5.20
C GLY A 83 1.40 -18.62 -5.72
N ARG A 84 0.12 -18.34 -5.42
CA ARG A 84 -0.55 -17.09 -5.80
C ARG A 84 0.16 -15.86 -5.25
N TRP A 85 0.67 -15.94 -4.01
CA TRP A 85 1.46 -14.86 -3.42
C TRP A 85 2.76 -14.62 -4.18
N LEU A 86 3.53 -15.68 -4.49
CA LEU A 86 4.80 -15.55 -5.21
C LEU A 86 4.60 -15.04 -6.64
N ASP A 87 3.55 -15.49 -7.34
CA ASP A 87 3.17 -14.96 -8.66
C ASP A 87 2.87 -13.45 -8.58
N ALA A 88 2.17 -13.00 -7.52
CA ALA A 88 1.89 -11.59 -7.31
C ALA A 88 3.16 -10.78 -6.97
N VAL A 89 4.09 -11.35 -6.21
CA VAL A 89 5.42 -10.76 -5.95
C VAL A 89 6.21 -10.59 -7.24
N ASP A 90 6.22 -11.61 -8.10
CA ASP A 90 6.95 -11.56 -9.36
C ASP A 90 6.32 -10.57 -10.35
N ALA A 91 4.99 -10.43 -10.36
CA ALA A 91 4.29 -9.39 -11.10
C ALA A 91 4.71 -7.97 -10.63
N CYS A 92 4.84 -7.75 -9.33
CA CYS A 92 5.38 -6.48 -8.80
C CYS A 92 6.83 -6.23 -9.23
N LYS A 93 7.69 -7.25 -9.23
CA LYS A 93 9.08 -7.13 -9.73
C LYS A 93 9.12 -6.78 -11.22
N GLN A 94 8.25 -7.42 -12.03
CA GLN A 94 8.13 -7.09 -13.46
C GLN A 94 7.65 -5.65 -13.69
N ALA A 95 6.84 -5.11 -12.76
CA ALA A 95 6.46 -3.70 -12.73
C ALA A 95 7.59 -2.75 -12.26
N GLY A 96 8.79 -3.26 -11.97
CA GLY A 96 9.91 -2.49 -11.45
C GLY A 96 9.76 -2.09 -9.97
N LEU A 97 8.82 -2.71 -9.23
CA LEU A 97 8.57 -2.40 -7.83
C LEU A 97 9.39 -3.31 -6.90
N THR A 98 9.96 -2.73 -5.87
CA THR A 98 10.72 -3.42 -4.83
C THR A 98 9.90 -3.60 -3.57
N TYR A 99 9.94 -4.79 -2.99
CA TYR A 99 9.30 -5.07 -1.70
C TYR A 99 9.97 -4.29 -0.57
N ASN A 100 9.14 -3.70 0.28
CA ASN A 100 9.56 -3.03 1.49
C ASN A 100 8.59 -3.37 2.65
N ALA A 101 9.13 -3.96 3.72
CA ALA A 101 8.42 -4.10 4.98
C ALA A 101 8.80 -2.92 5.88
N ARG A 102 7.90 -1.96 6.04
CA ARG A 102 8.18 -0.78 6.89
C ARG A 102 8.37 -1.10 8.37
N ASP A 103 7.72 -2.16 8.84
CA ASP A 103 7.86 -2.64 10.23
C ASP A 103 7.66 -4.16 10.28
N ASN A 104 8.46 -4.83 11.10
CA ASN A 104 8.45 -6.27 11.24
C ASN A 104 8.26 -6.71 12.70
N TYR A 105 7.68 -7.89 12.89
CA TYR A 105 7.70 -8.56 14.18
C TYR A 105 9.13 -9.01 14.51
N LYS A 106 9.56 -8.81 15.76
CA LYS A 106 10.88 -9.25 16.22
C LYS A 106 10.96 -10.77 16.39
N LYS A 107 9.82 -11.40 16.74
CA LYS A 107 9.70 -12.84 16.94
C LYS A 107 9.23 -13.48 15.63
N ASP A 108 9.86 -14.59 15.26
CA ASP A 108 9.36 -15.46 14.20
C ASP A 108 8.01 -16.05 14.63
N MET A 109 6.95 -15.61 13.97
CA MET A 109 5.58 -16.04 14.27
C MET A 109 5.20 -17.34 13.54
N TYR A 110 5.99 -17.75 12.53
CA TYR A 110 5.70 -18.85 11.62
C TYR A 110 6.97 -19.67 11.34
N PRO A 111 7.54 -20.36 12.37
CA PRO A 111 8.83 -21.05 12.24
C PRO A 111 8.83 -22.14 11.17
N ASP A 112 7.69 -22.81 10.98
CA ASP A 112 7.54 -23.94 10.06
C ASP A 112 7.11 -23.52 8.64
N ALA A 113 7.00 -22.20 8.36
CA ALA A 113 6.61 -21.71 7.04
C ALA A 113 7.70 -21.97 5.99
N PRO A 114 7.31 -22.23 4.72
CA PRO A 114 8.25 -22.37 3.61
C PRO A 114 9.19 -21.18 3.50
N LYS A 115 10.47 -21.44 3.16
CA LYS A 115 11.53 -20.43 3.11
C LYS A 115 11.21 -19.30 2.13
N GLU A 116 10.52 -19.60 1.04
CA GLU A 116 10.19 -18.68 -0.04
C GLU A 116 9.22 -17.59 0.39
N ILE A 117 8.29 -17.90 1.30
CA ILE A 117 7.28 -16.94 1.80
C ILE A 117 7.64 -16.36 3.17
N LYS A 118 8.56 -16.98 3.89
CA LYS A 118 8.95 -16.60 5.25
C LYS A 118 9.35 -15.13 5.42
N PRO A 119 10.08 -14.49 4.47
CA PRO A 119 10.42 -13.08 4.58
C PRO A 119 9.22 -12.13 4.66
N TYR A 120 8.07 -12.53 4.14
CA TYR A 120 6.85 -11.72 4.13
C TYR A 120 6.01 -11.90 5.40
N LEU A 121 6.17 -13.01 6.12
CA LEU A 121 5.36 -13.34 7.29
C LEU A 121 5.79 -12.62 8.58
N SER A 122 6.85 -11.85 8.55
CA SER A 122 7.26 -10.98 9.65
C SER A 122 6.69 -9.55 9.55
N ALA A 123 6.16 -9.17 8.40
CA ALA A 123 5.71 -7.81 8.14
C ALA A 123 4.46 -7.45 8.93
N LYS A 124 4.42 -6.21 9.46
CA LYS A 124 3.22 -5.59 10.04
C LYS A 124 2.49 -4.69 9.04
N ASN A 125 3.18 -4.29 8.01
CA ASN A 125 2.69 -3.54 6.86
C ASN A 125 3.53 -3.92 5.65
N MET A 126 2.96 -3.87 4.46
CA MET A 126 3.67 -4.22 3.23
C MET A 126 3.54 -3.12 2.19
N GLU A 127 4.60 -2.97 1.41
CA GLU A 127 4.67 -2.03 0.32
C GLU A 127 5.52 -2.62 -0.81
N PHE A 128 5.12 -2.38 -2.04
CA PHE A 128 5.94 -2.55 -3.22
C PHE A 128 6.06 -1.20 -3.89
N SER A 129 7.28 -0.68 -4.02
CA SER A 129 7.50 0.69 -4.45
C SER A 129 8.68 0.85 -5.39
N TYR A 130 8.58 1.90 -6.19
CA TYR A 130 9.66 2.47 -6.99
C TYR A 130 9.92 3.90 -6.52
N SER A 131 11.17 4.34 -6.57
CA SER A 131 11.55 5.74 -6.30
C SER A 131 12.62 6.23 -7.26
N SER A 132 12.61 7.53 -7.55
CA SER A 132 13.57 8.19 -8.44
C SER A 132 13.91 9.60 -7.95
N PHE A 133 15.16 10.00 -8.15
CA PHE A 133 15.65 11.36 -7.95
C PHE A 133 15.72 12.16 -9.25
N ASP A 134 15.43 11.54 -10.40
CA ASP A 134 15.37 12.23 -11.69
C ASP A 134 14.05 12.98 -11.85
N MET A 135 14.06 14.24 -11.41
CA MET A 135 12.90 15.12 -11.45
C MET A 135 12.48 15.56 -12.87
N ASN A 136 13.35 15.39 -13.88
CA ASN A 136 12.96 15.67 -15.26
C ASN A 136 11.84 14.76 -15.76
N ARG A 137 11.74 13.55 -15.20
CA ARG A 137 10.71 12.57 -15.53
C ARG A 137 9.31 13.00 -15.12
N ILE A 138 9.15 13.82 -14.06
CA ILE A 138 7.82 14.30 -13.61
C ILE A 138 7.14 15.12 -14.70
N ASN A 139 7.92 15.87 -15.50
CA ASN A 139 7.40 16.70 -16.56
C ASN A 139 7.20 15.93 -17.90
N SER A 140 7.57 14.63 -17.92
CA SER A 140 7.42 13.81 -19.12
C SER A 140 6.01 13.19 -19.19
N PRO A 141 5.31 13.33 -20.32
CA PRO A 141 4.03 12.63 -20.55
C PRO A 141 4.16 11.11 -20.39
N SER A 142 5.34 10.53 -20.68
CA SER A 142 5.61 9.10 -20.58
C SER A 142 5.49 8.56 -19.14
N LEU A 143 5.62 9.41 -18.10
CA LEU A 143 5.45 8.97 -16.72
C LEU A 143 4.02 8.46 -16.46
N ILE A 144 3.01 9.05 -17.09
CA ILE A 144 1.62 8.60 -16.95
C ILE A 144 1.44 7.19 -17.49
N ASP A 145 2.04 6.90 -18.64
CA ASP A 145 1.95 5.58 -19.25
C ASP A 145 2.76 4.54 -18.47
N GLU A 146 3.91 4.94 -17.92
CA GLU A 146 4.70 4.12 -17.00
C GLU A 146 3.90 3.77 -15.74
N LEU A 147 3.22 4.75 -15.12
CA LEU A 147 2.38 4.51 -13.94
C LEU A 147 1.22 3.57 -14.24
N LYS A 148 0.54 3.75 -15.38
CA LYS A 148 -0.55 2.85 -15.80
C LYS A 148 -0.04 1.43 -15.97
N LEU A 149 1.08 1.25 -16.69
CA LEU A 149 1.67 -0.06 -16.92
C LEU A 149 2.09 -0.73 -15.60
N ALA A 150 2.77 0.02 -14.72
CA ALA A 150 3.21 -0.51 -13.43
C ALA A 150 2.03 -0.93 -12.54
N PHE A 151 0.96 -0.14 -12.49
CA PHE A 151 -0.23 -0.47 -11.71
C PHE A 151 -1.02 -1.64 -12.31
N ASP A 152 -1.08 -1.75 -13.64
CA ASP A 152 -1.71 -2.89 -14.30
C ASP A 152 -0.93 -4.19 -14.04
N LEU A 153 0.39 -4.17 -14.15
CA LEU A 153 1.23 -5.32 -13.82
C LEU A 153 1.13 -5.71 -12.34
N ALA A 154 1.04 -4.75 -11.43
CA ALA A 154 0.94 -5.00 -10.00
C ALA A 154 -0.49 -5.36 -9.53
N ARG A 155 -1.49 -5.42 -10.42
CA ARG A 155 -2.88 -5.76 -10.10
C ARG A 155 -3.04 -7.10 -9.37
N PRO A 156 -2.30 -8.17 -9.68
CA PRO A 156 -2.37 -9.43 -8.92
C PRO A 156 -2.10 -9.25 -7.42
N MET A 157 -1.12 -8.42 -7.05
CA MET A 157 -0.81 -8.12 -5.65
C MET A 157 -1.93 -7.33 -4.97
N TYR A 158 -2.47 -6.30 -5.66
CA TYR A 158 -3.62 -5.56 -5.15
C TYR A 158 -4.82 -6.51 -4.91
N SER A 159 -5.11 -7.41 -5.86
CA SER A 159 -6.21 -8.38 -5.71
C SER A 159 -5.99 -9.32 -4.54
N PHE A 160 -4.75 -9.80 -4.34
CA PHE A 160 -4.41 -10.65 -3.20
C PHE A 160 -4.68 -9.93 -1.86
N TRP A 161 -4.24 -8.69 -1.73
CA TRP A 161 -4.49 -7.90 -0.52
C TRP A 161 -5.95 -7.49 -0.36
N ALA A 162 -6.67 -7.26 -1.45
CA ALA A 162 -8.09 -6.96 -1.42
C ALA A 162 -8.90 -8.15 -0.89
N ASP A 163 -8.56 -9.38 -1.29
CA ASP A 163 -9.21 -10.58 -0.76
C ASP A 163 -8.93 -10.76 0.74
N ALA A 164 -7.67 -10.57 1.17
CA ALA A 164 -7.34 -10.59 2.61
C ALA A 164 -8.12 -9.52 3.39
N TYR A 165 -8.26 -8.32 2.82
CA TYR A 165 -9.02 -7.22 3.40
C TYR A 165 -10.53 -7.51 3.47
N ASP A 166 -11.11 -8.09 2.42
CA ASP A 166 -12.52 -8.47 2.40
C ASP A 166 -12.79 -9.56 3.44
N ASN A 167 -11.89 -10.54 3.62
CA ASN A 167 -11.95 -11.50 4.73
C ASN A 167 -11.92 -10.82 6.11
N MET A 168 -11.16 -9.74 6.28
CA MET A 168 -11.14 -8.97 7.54
C MET A 168 -12.48 -8.27 7.81
N LEU A 169 -13.14 -7.76 6.77
CA LEU A 169 -14.47 -7.15 6.89
C LEU A 169 -15.51 -8.21 7.26
N ASP A 170 -15.52 -9.35 6.58
CA ASP A 170 -16.48 -10.45 6.79
C ASP A 170 -16.35 -11.03 8.20
N LYS A 171 -15.12 -11.13 8.72
CA LYS A 171 -14.83 -11.57 10.09
C LYS A 171 -15.07 -10.47 11.16
N GLY A 172 -15.45 -9.25 10.76
CA GLY A 172 -15.62 -8.12 11.67
C GLY A 172 -14.32 -7.67 12.37
N ILE A 173 -13.16 -8.02 11.83
CA ILE A 173 -11.84 -7.63 12.34
C ILE A 173 -11.61 -6.14 12.08
N ILE A 174 -11.98 -5.64 10.91
CA ILE A 174 -12.04 -4.24 10.54
C ILE A 174 -13.50 -3.88 10.30
N LYS A 175 -13.92 -2.70 10.77
CA LYS A 175 -15.29 -2.21 10.62
C LYS A 175 -15.30 -0.81 10.03
N PRO A 176 -16.39 -0.39 9.33
CA PRO A 176 -16.51 0.97 8.83
C PRO A 176 -16.31 2.05 9.89
N GLU A 177 -16.71 1.79 11.14
CA GLU A 177 -16.52 2.72 12.27
C GLU A 177 -15.04 2.96 12.60
N ASP A 178 -14.16 2.06 12.23
CA ASP A 178 -12.70 2.22 12.38
C ASP A 178 -12.14 3.37 11.50
N ALA A 179 -12.92 3.89 10.54
CA ALA A 179 -12.52 5.02 9.69
C ALA A 179 -12.53 6.40 10.37
N ILE A 180 -13.08 6.48 11.56
CA ILE A 180 -13.36 7.77 12.25
C ILE A 180 -12.16 8.27 13.07
N ARG A 181 -11.01 7.58 13.00
CA ARG A 181 -9.80 7.98 13.74
C ARG A 181 -8.76 8.67 12.88
#